data_043b05081c163689418f43a367b6d701
#
_entry.id   043b05081c163689418f43a367b6d701
#
_cell.length_a   1.000
_cell.length_b   1.000
_cell.length_c   1.000
_cell.angle_alpha   90.00
_cell.angle_beta   90.00
_cell.angle_gamma   90.00
#
_symmetry.space_group_name_H-M   'P 1'
#
loop_
_entity.id
_entity.type
_entity.pdbx_description
1 polymer ?
#
loop_
_entity_poly.entity_id
_entity_poly.type
_entity_poly.pdbx_seq_one_letter_code
_entity_poly.pdbx_strand_id
1 'polypeptide(L)'
;TNKSKQQRAKLRIIGGQWRSRMLPIPELEGLRPTPDRVRETLFNWINAYVPGAKCADLFCGSGALGLEALSRSAKSCVFVDASRVVTQQMQQNLATLGCKDALTLNQDALTLLKLPLDSLRESQPNLADKAPFDLVFIDPPFRKGWVENILPLLTQGWLAEGALVYLEMEKETPLPSITQSWDLLKEKTAGQLTYRLFQVHTH
;
A
#
# COMPACT_ATOMS: atom_id res chain seq x y z
N THR A 1 -24.04 24.78 25.43
CA THR A 1 -23.79 24.43 24.02
C THR A 1 -22.89 23.23 23.96
N ASN A 2 -23.51 22.03 23.86
CA ASN A 2 -22.82 20.76 23.66
C ASN A 2 -22.24 20.76 22.23
N LYS A 3 -20.94 21.04 22.11
CA LYS A 3 -20.17 20.58 20.94
C LYS A 3 -20.06 19.07 21.09
N SER A 4 -20.88 18.31 20.35
CA SER A 4 -20.69 16.89 20.17
C SER A 4 -19.24 16.69 19.71
N LYS A 5 -18.41 16.04 20.53
CA LYS A 5 -17.09 15.58 20.09
C LYS A 5 -17.36 14.61 18.95
N GLN A 6 -17.15 15.07 17.73
CA GLN A 6 -17.22 14.24 16.55
C GLN A 6 -16.21 13.13 16.77
N GLN A 7 -16.67 11.91 16.92
CA GLN A 7 -15.83 10.77 17.24
C GLN A 7 -14.90 10.55 16.04
N ARG A 8 -13.61 10.76 16.24
CA ARG A 8 -12.56 10.62 15.20
C ARG A 8 -12.59 9.20 14.65
N ALA A 9 -12.59 9.04 13.33
CA ALA A 9 -12.53 7.75 12.66
C ALA A 9 -11.26 7.00 13.05
N LYS A 10 -11.37 5.68 13.23
CA LYS A 10 -10.27 4.81 13.63
C LYS A 10 -10.15 3.63 12.67
N LEU A 11 -8.91 3.21 12.45
CA LEU A 11 -8.57 1.99 11.75
C LEU A 11 -8.44 0.85 12.77
N ARG A 12 -9.09 -0.27 12.51
CA ARG A 12 -8.89 -1.50 13.28
C ARG A 12 -8.00 -2.47 12.51
N ILE A 13 -6.93 -2.95 13.13
CA ILE A 13 -6.12 -4.04 12.59
C ILE A 13 -6.86 -5.36 12.82
N ILE A 14 -6.97 -6.17 11.76
CA ILE A 14 -7.82 -7.37 11.76
C ILE A 14 -7.09 -8.58 12.34
N GLY A 15 -5.87 -8.85 11.91
CA GLY A 15 -5.13 -10.05 12.30
C GLY A 15 -3.68 -9.76 12.68
N GLY A 16 -2.95 -10.84 13.00
CA GLY A 16 -1.54 -10.76 13.32
C GLY A 16 -1.22 -10.24 14.72
N GLN A 17 0.02 -9.78 14.91
CA GLN A 17 0.52 -9.35 16.22
C GLN A 17 -0.20 -8.15 16.82
N TRP A 18 -0.77 -7.28 15.99
CA TRP A 18 -1.51 -6.10 16.43
C TRP A 18 -3.02 -6.25 16.31
N ARG A 19 -3.48 -7.46 16.24
CA ARG A 19 -4.91 -7.79 16.12
C ARG A 19 -5.76 -6.97 17.10
N SER A 20 -6.85 -6.42 16.61
CA SER A 20 -7.83 -5.60 17.34
C SER A 20 -7.31 -4.24 17.82
N ARG A 21 -6.06 -3.87 17.53
CA ARG A 21 -5.55 -2.53 17.82
C ARG A 21 -6.28 -1.50 16.98
N MET A 22 -6.62 -0.38 17.63
CA MET A 22 -7.30 0.75 16.99
C MET A 22 -6.34 1.92 16.85
N LEU A 23 -6.27 2.49 15.66
CA LEU A 23 -5.38 3.59 15.34
C LEU A 23 -6.16 4.77 14.76
N PRO A 24 -5.80 6.02 15.08
CA PRO A 24 -6.46 7.17 14.47
C PRO A 24 -6.17 7.26 12.97
N ILE A 25 -7.18 7.65 12.21
CA ILE A 25 -7.07 7.94 10.78
C ILE A 25 -6.85 9.44 10.60
N PRO A 26 -5.99 9.87 9.64
CA PRO A 26 -5.82 11.29 9.35
C PRO A 26 -7.16 11.96 9.01
N GLU A 27 -7.36 13.16 9.55
CA GLU A 27 -8.50 14.01 9.18
C GLU A 27 -8.21 14.68 7.83
N LEU A 28 -8.63 14.02 6.77
CA LEU A 28 -8.48 14.49 5.40
C LEU A 28 -9.74 14.18 4.63
N GLU A 29 -10.28 15.17 3.92
CA GLU A 29 -11.48 15.00 3.11
C GLU A 29 -11.28 13.90 2.06
N GLY A 30 -12.26 13.01 1.94
CA GLY A 30 -12.21 11.90 0.99
C GLY A 30 -11.36 10.71 1.41
N LEU A 31 -10.64 10.80 2.53
CA LEU A 31 -9.85 9.69 3.04
C LEU A 31 -10.74 8.73 3.84
N ARG A 32 -10.83 7.50 3.36
CA ARG A 32 -11.52 6.40 4.04
C ARG A 32 -10.62 5.18 4.05
N PRO A 33 -10.60 4.40 5.15
CA PRO A 33 -9.86 3.15 5.17
C PRO A 33 -10.54 2.13 4.24
N THR A 34 -9.74 1.23 3.67
CA THR A 34 -10.28 0.06 2.99
C THR A 34 -11.15 -0.72 3.96
N PRO A 35 -12.41 -1.05 3.60
CA PRO A 35 -13.32 -1.76 4.50
C PRO A 35 -12.74 -3.07 5.01
N ASP A 36 -13.08 -3.46 6.23
CA ASP A 36 -12.62 -4.70 6.86
C ASP A 36 -12.84 -5.92 5.96
N ARG A 37 -14.01 -6.01 5.35
CA ARG A 37 -14.37 -7.12 4.46
C ARG A 37 -13.43 -7.24 3.26
N VAL A 38 -13.07 -6.11 2.65
CA VAL A 38 -12.13 -6.08 1.51
C VAL A 38 -10.74 -6.49 1.98
N ARG A 39 -10.28 -5.99 3.12
CA ARG A 39 -8.99 -6.38 3.70
C ARG A 39 -8.93 -7.87 4.04
N GLU A 40 -9.97 -8.43 4.61
CA GLU A 40 -10.06 -9.87 4.89
C GLU A 40 -9.94 -10.68 3.60
N THR A 41 -10.67 -10.32 2.56
CA THR A 41 -10.60 -10.99 1.26
C THR A 41 -9.19 -10.93 0.69
N LEU A 42 -8.58 -9.74 0.66
CA LEU A 42 -7.22 -9.56 0.15
C LEU A 42 -6.22 -10.41 0.93
N PHE A 43 -6.23 -10.32 2.25
CA PHE A 43 -5.24 -11.05 3.06
C PHE A 43 -5.47 -12.55 3.06
N ASN A 44 -6.68 -13.03 2.80
CA ASN A 44 -6.90 -14.44 2.48
C ASN A 44 -6.24 -14.85 1.15
N TRP A 45 -6.28 -13.98 0.14
CA TRP A 45 -5.60 -14.23 -1.13
C TRP A 45 -4.08 -14.32 -1.01
N ILE A 46 -3.48 -13.46 -0.17
CA ILE A 46 -2.02 -13.32 -0.06
C ILE A 46 -1.42 -13.94 1.20
N ASN A 47 -2.20 -14.65 1.99
CA ASN A 47 -1.80 -15.14 3.30
C ASN A 47 -0.44 -15.87 3.31
N ALA A 48 -0.18 -16.71 2.30
CA ALA A 48 1.08 -17.44 2.18
C ALA A 48 2.28 -16.59 1.76
N TYR A 49 2.04 -15.40 1.20
CA TYR A 49 3.08 -14.53 0.64
C TYR A 49 3.52 -13.41 1.58
N VAL A 50 2.72 -13.09 2.59
CA VAL A 50 2.97 -11.93 3.48
C VAL A 50 4.15 -12.16 4.43
N PRO A 51 4.30 -13.33 5.11
CA PRO A 51 5.42 -13.50 6.03
C PRO A 51 6.77 -13.32 5.34
N GLY A 52 7.59 -12.44 5.86
CA GLY A 52 8.93 -12.13 5.33
C GLY A 52 8.95 -11.23 4.10
N ALA A 53 7.79 -10.78 3.60
CA ALA A 53 7.73 -9.94 2.42
C ALA A 53 8.19 -8.52 2.68
N LYS A 54 8.93 -7.96 1.73
CA LYS A 54 9.21 -6.52 1.63
C LYS A 54 8.05 -5.86 0.89
N CYS A 55 7.29 -5.03 1.59
CA CYS A 55 6.06 -4.43 1.06
C CYS A 55 6.23 -2.95 0.75
N ALA A 56 5.40 -2.44 -0.16
CA ALA A 56 5.18 -1.01 -0.38
C ALA A 56 3.69 -0.71 -0.45
N ASP A 57 3.29 0.36 0.21
CA ASP A 57 1.94 0.93 0.17
C ASP A 57 2.04 2.31 -0.46
N LEU A 58 1.83 2.40 -1.78
CA LEU A 58 2.22 3.56 -2.58
C LEU A 58 1.27 4.75 -2.49
N PHE A 59 0.05 4.53 -2.07
CA PHE A 59 -0.95 5.56 -1.78
C PHE A 59 -1.53 5.22 -0.41
N CYS A 60 -0.71 5.36 0.63
CA CYS A 60 -0.99 4.64 1.87
C CYS A 60 -2.23 5.13 2.61
N GLY A 61 -2.59 6.39 2.52
CA GLY A 61 -3.78 6.93 3.18
C GLY A 61 -3.82 6.58 4.67
N SER A 62 -4.85 5.85 5.08
CA SER A 62 -4.96 5.36 6.47
C SER A 62 -3.86 4.36 6.85
N GLY A 63 -3.18 3.77 5.88
CA GLY A 63 -2.19 2.72 6.09
C GLY A 63 -2.79 1.34 6.33
N ALA A 64 -4.08 1.16 6.05
CA ALA A 64 -4.80 -0.08 6.35
C ALA A 64 -4.12 -1.32 5.79
N LEU A 65 -3.63 -1.27 4.55
CA LEU A 65 -3.03 -2.43 3.88
C LEU A 65 -1.62 -2.70 4.36
N GLY A 66 -0.76 -1.69 4.39
CA GLY A 66 0.62 -1.85 4.85
C GLY A 66 0.73 -2.22 6.32
N LEU A 67 -0.10 -1.64 7.18
CA LEU A 67 -0.13 -1.97 8.61
C LEU A 67 -0.64 -3.40 8.84
N GLU A 68 -1.64 -3.83 8.09
CA GLU A 68 -2.12 -5.20 8.16
C GLU A 68 -1.04 -6.21 7.73
N ALA A 69 -0.29 -5.90 6.67
CA ALA A 69 0.83 -6.73 6.22
C ALA A 69 1.92 -6.84 7.30
N LEU A 70 2.33 -5.72 7.90
CA LEU A 70 3.29 -5.71 9.00
C LEU A 70 2.79 -6.51 10.22
N SER A 71 1.51 -6.37 10.56
CA SER A 71 0.88 -7.14 11.64
C SER A 71 0.94 -8.64 11.38
N ARG A 72 0.89 -9.05 10.13
CA ARG A 72 0.93 -10.46 9.69
C ARG A 72 2.33 -10.93 9.28
N SER A 73 3.36 -10.34 9.85
CA SER A 73 4.76 -10.76 9.74
C SER A 73 5.47 -10.40 8.42
N ALA A 74 5.01 -9.40 7.68
CA ALA A 74 5.82 -8.83 6.62
C ALA A 74 7.16 -8.35 7.19
N LYS A 75 8.23 -8.46 6.41
CA LYS A 75 9.57 -8.06 6.83
C LYS A 75 9.69 -6.56 7.00
N SER A 76 9.12 -5.80 6.09
CA SER A 76 9.13 -4.34 6.10
C SER A 76 8.01 -3.78 5.25
N CYS A 77 7.70 -2.50 5.44
CA CYS A 77 6.78 -1.76 4.59
C CYS A 77 7.25 -0.33 4.39
N VAL A 78 7.26 0.11 3.14
CA VAL A 78 7.46 1.51 2.76
C VAL A 78 6.10 2.12 2.49
N PHE A 79 5.73 3.11 3.30
CA PHE A 79 4.49 3.87 3.15
C PHE A 79 4.77 5.16 2.39
N VAL A 80 4.08 5.38 1.29
CA VAL A 80 4.25 6.57 0.45
C VAL A 80 2.93 7.30 0.33
N ASP A 81 2.93 8.59 0.57
CA ASP A 81 1.78 9.45 0.33
C ASP A 81 2.24 10.90 0.07
N ALA A 82 1.56 11.56 -0.86
CA ALA A 82 1.84 12.96 -1.18
C ALA A 82 1.38 13.92 -0.07
N SER A 83 0.45 13.49 0.79
CA SER A 83 -0.09 14.30 1.88
C SER A 83 0.79 14.22 3.13
N ARG A 84 1.27 15.37 3.58
CA ARG A 84 2.03 15.47 4.84
C ARG A 84 1.18 15.09 6.06
N VAL A 85 -0.10 15.43 6.05
CA VAL A 85 -1.03 15.06 7.13
C VAL A 85 -1.12 13.54 7.27
N VAL A 86 -1.19 12.82 6.14
CA VAL A 86 -1.21 11.36 6.10
C VAL A 86 0.09 10.78 6.65
N THR A 87 1.23 11.23 6.17
CA THR A 87 2.53 10.66 6.58
C THR A 87 2.88 10.96 8.03
N GLN A 88 2.49 12.13 8.54
CA GLN A 88 2.66 12.46 9.96
C GLN A 88 1.82 11.54 10.86
N GLN A 89 0.56 11.29 10.50
CA GLN A 89 -0.26 10.36 11.26
C GLN A 89 0.28 8.93 11.18
N MET A 90 0.81 8.52 10.03
CA MET A 90 1.44 7.21 9.87
C MET A 90 2.65 7.06 10.81
N GLN A 91 3.51 8.07 10.88
CA GLN A 91 4.66 8.05 11.79
C GLN A 91 4.23 7.92 13.25
N GLN A 92 3.18 8.62 13.67
CA GLN A 92 2.62 8.51 15.01
C GLN A 92 2.06 7.11 15.28
N ASN A 93 1.33 6.54 14.33
CA ASN A 93 0.76 5.21 14.46
C ASN A 93 1.85 4.13 14.55
N LEU A 94 2.88 4.22 13.73
CA LEU A 94 4.03 3.30 13.80
C LEU A 94 4.76 3.41 15.14
N ALA A 95 4.93 4.61 15.68
CA ALA A 95 5.51 4.82 17.00
C ALA A 95 4.63 4.20 18.10
N THR A 96 3.31 4.39 18.03
CA THR A 96 2.34 3.78 18.96
C THR A 96 2.44 2.25 18.96
N LEU A 97 2.65 1.65 17.80
CA LEU A 97 2.81 0.20 17.64
C LEU A 97 4.21 -0.31 18.02
N GLY A 98 5.17 0.59 18.23
CA GLY A 98 6.57 0.22 18.43
C GLY A 98 7.20 -0.42 17.19
N CYS A 99 6.70 -0.11 16.00
CA CYS A 99 7.17 -0.68 14.74
C CYS A 99 8.45 0.01 14.27
N LYS A 100 9.50 -0.79 14.01
CA LYS A 100 10.79 -0.32 13.48
C LYS A 100 11.04 -0.75 12.03
N ASP A 101 10.19 -1.61 11.50
CA ASP A 101 10.36 -2.24 10.18
C ASP A 101 9.60 -1.48 9.08
N ALA A 102 9.43 -0.18 9.26
CA ALA A 102 8.67 0.65 8.34
C ALA A 102 9.42 1.94 8.03
N LEU A 103 9.21 2.43 6.83
CA LEU A 103 9.69 3.72 6.36
C LEU A 103 8.50 4.51 5.82
N THR A 104 8.36 5.77 6.21
CA THR A 104 7.30 6.66 5.75
C THR A 104 7.91 7.76 4.89
N LEU A 105 7.40 7.91 3.66
CA LEU A 105 7.88 8.90 2.71
C LEU A 105 6.74 9.84 2.31
N ASN A 106 6.91 11.13 2.59
CA ASN A 106 6.04 12.19 2.10
C ASN A 106 6.49 12.60 0.70
N GLN A 107 6.09 11.81 -0.28
CA GLN A 107 6.46 12.01 -1.68
C GLN A 107 5.30 11.61 -2.59
N ASP A 108 5.30 12.16 -3.80
CA ASP A 108 4.48 11.65 -4.89
C ASP A 108 5.04 10.32 -5.38
N ALA A 109 4.19 9.29 -5.44
CA ALA A 109 4.62 7.94 -5.83
C ALA A 109 5.23 7.90 -7.24
N LEU A 110 4.67 8.66 -8.17
CA LEU A 110 5.19 8.73 -9.54
C LEU A 110 6.62 9.31 -9.57
N THR A 111 6.86 10.39 -8.84
CA THR A 111 8.18 11.01 -8.72
C THR A 111 9.20 10.05 -8.10
N LEU A 112 8.80 9.34 -7.03
CA LEU A 112 9.65 8.36 -6.38
C LEU A 112 10.06 7.24 -7.34
N LEU A 113 9.10 6.64 -8.03
CA LEU A 113 9.35 5.47 -8.90
C LEU A 113 10.13 5.80 -10.18
N LYS A 114 10.24 7.07 -10.55
CA LYS A 114 11.10 7.52 -11.66
C LYS A 114 12.59 7.49 -11.30
N LEU A 115 12.91 7.44 -10.01
CA LEU A 115 14.30 7.37 -9.56
C LEU A 115 14.87 5.97 -9.80
N PRO A 116 16.08 5.85 -10.35
CA PRO A 116 16.74 4.55 -10.44
C PRO A 116 17.05 4.02 -9.04
N LEU A 117 16.60 2.81 -8.73
CA LEU A 117 16.80 2.24 -7.40
C LEU A 117 18.27 2.17 -6.99
N ASP A 118 19.17 1.85 -7.93
CA ASP A 118 20.60 1.77 -7.65
C ASP A 118 21.20 3.12 -7.20
N SER A 119 20.66 4.24 -7.69
CA SER A 119 21.10 5.58 -7.26
C SER A 119 20.72 5.91 -5.82
N LEU A 120 19.79 5.19 -5.23
CA LEU A 120 19.29 5.45 -3.87
C LEU A 120 20.13 4.77 -2.79
N ARG A 121 21.02 3.86 -3.15
CA ARG A 121 21.86 3.14 -2.17
C ARG A 121 22.70 4.06 -1.31
N GLU A 122 23.20 5.15 -1.89
CA GLU A 122 23.99 6.16 -1.18
C GLU A 122 23.12 7.24 -0.55
N SER A 123 22.14 7.76 -1.30
CA SER A 123 21.31 8.89 -0.86
C SER A 123 20.19 8.52 0.11
N GLN A 124 19.59 7.34 -0.04
CA GLN A 124 18.49 6.84 0.77
C GLN A 124 18.69 5.35 1.10
N PRO A 125 19.69 5.01 1.92
CA PRO A 125 20.03 3.61 2.19
C PRO A 125 18.89 2.83 2.87
N ASN A 126 18.08 3.49 3.70
CA ASN A 126 16.93 2.84 4.35
C ASN A 126 15.85 2.40 3.34
N LEU A 127 15.63 3.20 2.30
CA LEU A 127 14.72 2.83 1.22
C LEU A 127 15.30 1.72 0.36
N ALA A 128 16.56 1.86 -0.05
CA ALA A 128 17.26 0.86 -0.86
C ALA A 128 17.29 -0.52 -0.18
N ASP A 129 17.45 -0.55 1.14
CA ASP A 129 17.46 -1.79 1.93
C ASP A 129 16.07 -2.49 1.95
N LYS A 130 14.99 -1.74 1.80
CA LYS A 130 13.62 -2.24 1.80
C LYS A 130 13.08 -2.57 0.40
N ALA A 131 13.86 -2.36 -0.63
CA ALA A 131 13.54 -2.69 -2.02
C ALA A 131 14.56 -3.71 -2.57
N PRO A 132 14.27 -4.40 -3.68
CA PRO A 132 13.01 -4.45 -4.41
C PRO A 132 11.87 -5.07 -3.59
N PHE A 133 10.62 -4.73 -3.96
CA PHE A 133 9.44 -5.16 -3.22
C PHE A 133 8.92 -6.52 -3.67
N ASP A 134 8.50 -7.32 -2.70
CA ASP A 134 7.81 -8.60 -2.92
C ASP A 134 6.30 -8.44 -3.07
N LEU A 135 5.75 -7.38 -2.46
CA LEU A 135 4.31 -7.11 -2.42
C LEU A 135 4.06 -5.61 -2.45
N VAL A 136 3.31 -5.17 -3.44
CA VAL A 136 2.97 -3.74 -3.61
C VAL A 136 1.46 -3.57 -3.59
N PHE A 137 0.99 -2.64 -2.76
CA PHE A 137 -0.41 -2.20 -2.72
C PHE A 137 -0.57 -0.91 -3.50
N ILE A 138 -1.51 -0.89 -4.45
CA ILE A 138 -1.82 0.28 -5.27
C ILE A 138 -3.32 0.56 -5.20
N ASP A 139 -3.66 1.57 -4.44
CA ASP A 139 -5.01 2.09 -4.28
C ASP A 139 -5.00 3.61 -4.51
N PRO A 140 -4.83 4.06 -5.77
CA PRO A 140 -4.66 5.47 -6.07
C PRO A 140 -5.97 6.25 -5.93
N PRO A 141 -5.90 7.58 -5.76
CA PRO A 141 -7.07 8.44 -5.84
C PRO A 141 -7.79 8.29 -7.16
N PHE A 142 -9.13 8.26 -7.13
CA PHE A 142 -9.95 8.06 -8.31
C PHE A 142 -9.74 9.14 -9.40
N ARG A 143 -9.90 8.75 -10.66
CA ARG A 143 -10.02 9.62 -11.85
C ARG A 143 -8.79 10.44 -12.21
N LYS A 144 -7.57 10.01 -11.87
CA LYS A 144 -6.34 10.77 -12.17
C LYS A 144 -5.34 10.06 -13.07
N GLY A 145 -5.69 8.92 -13.65
CA GLY A 145 -4.80 8.19 -14.57
C GLY A 145 -3.49 7.71 -13.96
N TRP A 146 -3.41 7.59 -12.63
CA TRP A 146 -2.19 7.19 -11.92
C TRP A 146 -1.66 5.82 -12.33
N VAL A 147 -2.58 4.87 -12.55
CA VAL A 147 -2.24 3.46 -12.78
C VAL A 147 -1.43 3.30 -14.07
N GLU A 148 -1.82 3.97 -15.15
CA GLU A 148 -1.09 3.92 -16.44
C GLU A 148 0.37 4.35 -16.32
N ASN A 149 0.66 5.31 -15.45
CA ASN A 149 1.99 5.86 -15.27
C ASN A 149 2.83 5.07 -14.25
N ILE A 150 2.19 4.55 -13.21
CA ILE A 150 2.86 3.87 -12.09
C ILE A 150 3.30 2.44 -12.47
N LEU A 151 2.42 1.66 -13.09
CA LEU A 151 2.68 0.23 -13.33
C LEU A 151 3.93 -0.02 -14.18
N PRO A 152 4.18 0.72 -15.27
CA PRO A 152 5.40 0.51 -16.04
C PRO A 152 6.69 0.84 -15.25
N LEU A 153 6.63 1.85 -14.37
CA LEU A 153 7.78 2.24 -13.57
C LEU A 153 8.16 1.17 -12.53
N LEU A 154 7.18 0.49 -11.96
CA LEU A 154 7.43 -0.60 -11.01
C LEU A 154 8.31 -1.70 -11.60
N THR A 155 8.18 -2.00 -12.89
CA THR A 155 8.96 -3.03 -13.55
C THR A 155 10.41 -2.64 -13.80
N GLN A 156 10.79 -1.40 -13.51
CA GLN A 156 12.13 -0.87 -13.71
C GLN A 156 13.01 -0.98 -12.45
N GLY A 157 13.08 -2.18 -11.88
CA GLY A 157 13.95 -2.50 -10.74
C GLY A 157 13.27 -2.44 -9.36
N TRP A 158 12.03 -1.97 -9.26
CA TRP A 158 11.34 -1.84 -7.98
C TRP A 158 10.69 -3.14 -7.49
N LEU A 159 10.44 -4.10 -8.38
CA LEU A 159 9.81 -5.37 -8.06
C LEU A 159 10.82 -6.51 -8.02
N ALA A 160 10.73 -7.34 -6.98
CA ALA A 160 11.43 -8.62 -6.92
C ALA A 160 10.83 -9.60 -7.95
N GLU A 161 11.58 -10.64 -8.32
CA GLU A 161 11.04 -11.71 -9.19
C GLU A 161 9.84 -12.38 -8.52
N GLY A 162 8.76 -12.55 -9.27
CA GLY A 162 7.53 -13.15 -8.75
C GLY A 162 6.73 -12.25 -7.81
N ALA A 163 7.01 -10.95 -7.77
CA ALA A 163 6.33 -10.01 -6.90
C ALA A 163 4.83 -9.97 -7.14
N LEU A 164 4.08 -9.77 -6.07
CA LEU A 164 2.64 -9.56 -6.13
C LEU A 164 2.31 -8.08 -6.17
N VAL A 165 1.38 -7.71 -7.03
CA VAL A 165 0.82 -6.36 -7.13
C VAL A 165 -0.68 -6.43 -6.91
N TYR A 166 -1.13 -5.81 -5.82
CA TYR A 166 -2.56 -5.60 -5.55
C TYR A 166 -2.98 -4.25 -6.08
N LEU A 167 -4.05 -4.24 -6.88
CA LEU A 167 -4.52 -3.05 -7.59
C LEU A 167 -6.01 -2.85 -7.39
N GLU A 168 -6.40 -1.71 -6.84
CA GLU A 168 -7.78 -1.23 -6.83
C GLU A 168 -7.98 -0.20 -7.94
N MET A 169 -9.02 -0.39 -8.74
CA MET A 169 -9.39 0.52 -9.82
C MET A 169 -10.89 0.70 -9.89
N GLU A 170 -11.30 1.82 -10.45
CA GLU A 170 -12.68 1.99 -10.89
C GLU A 170 -13.01 0.92 -11.96
N LYS A 171 -14.15 0.29 -11.80
CA LYS A 171 -14.65 -0.79 -12.65
C LYS A 171 -14.58 -0.49 -14.15
N GLU A 172 -14.80 0.76 -14.53
CA GLU A 172 -14.90 1.20 -15.92
C GLU A 172 -13.55 1.60 -16.52
N THR A 173 -12.52 1.73 -15.71
CA THR A 173 -11.19 2.11 -16.18
C THR A 173 -10.48 0.91 -16.81
N PRO A 174 -10.05 1.02 -18.08
CA PRO A 174 -9.32 -0.08 -18.72
C PRO A 174 -7.98 -0.33 -18.04
N LEU A 175 -7.57 -1.59 -17.98
CA LEU A 175 -6.24 -1.97 -17.49
C LEU A 175 -5.14 -1.44 -18.41
N PRO A 176 -4.04 -0.91 -17.85
CA PRO A 176 -2.86 -0.57 -18.64
C PRO A 176 -2.33 -1.78 -19.42
N SER A 177 -1.79 -1.53 -20.60
CA SER A 177 -1.29 -2.59 -21.48
C SER A 177 -0.18 -3.44 -20.88
N ILE A 178 0.62 -2.86 -19.95
CA ILE A 178 1.69 -3.59 -19.26
C ILE A 178 1.15 -4.83 -18.52
N THR A 179 -0.08 -4.80 -18.03
CA THR A 179 -0.68 -5.92 -17.29
C THR A 179 -0.94 -7.15 -18.16
N GLN A 180 -0.90 -7.02 -19.49
CA GLN A 180 -1.02 -8.17 -20.39
C GLN A 180 0.15 -9.15 -20.26
N SER A 181 1.30 -8.68 -19.79
CA SER A 181 2.48 -9.51 -19.49
C SER A 181 2.52 -10.03 -18.05
N TRP A 182 1.55 -9.66 -17.24
CA TRP A 182 1.43 -10.08 -15.85
C TRP A 182 0.40 -11.21 -15.70
N ASP A 183 0.57 -12.06 -14.69
CA ASP A 183 -0.39 -13.11 -14.39
C ASP A 183 -1.47 -12.60 -13.43
N LEU A 184 -2.71 -12.57 -13.89
CA LEU A 184 -3.86 -12.26 -13.05
C LEU A 184 -4.20 -13.48 -12.18
N LEU A 185 -3.97 -13.38 -10.88
CA LEU A 185 -4.22 -14.49 -9.94
C LEU A 185 -5.62 -14.45 -9.36
N LYS A 186 -6.12 -13.27 -9.02
CA LYS A 186 -7.42 -13.04 -8.39
C LYS A 186 -8.05 -11.76 -8.90
N GLU A 187 -9.37 -11.77 -9.00
CA GLU A 187 -10.17 -10.61 -9.36
C GLU A 187 -11.52 -10.64 -8.66
N LYS A 188 -11.95 -9.50 -8.17
CA LYS A 188 -13.28 -9.31 -7.58
C LYS A 188 -13.79 -7.92 -7.89
N THR A 189 -15.05 -7.82 -8.29
CA THR A 189 -15.75 -6.55 -8.47
C THR A 189 -16.76 -6.37 -7.35
N ALA A 190 -16.74 -5.23 -6.70
CA ALA A 190 -17.70 -4.85 -5.66
C ALA A 190 -18.05 -3.36 -5.84
N GLY A 191 -19.34 -3.09 -6.08
CA GLY A 191 -19.80 -1.74 -6.38
C GLY A 191 -19.13 -1.16 -7.62
N GLN A 192 -18.48 -0.01 -7.49
CA GLN A 192 -17.81 0.69 -8.58
C GLN A 192 -16.32 0.34 -8.70
N LEU A 193 -15.82 -0.57 -7.87
CA LEU A 193 -14.41 -0.91 -7.81
C LEU A 193 -14.15 -2.34 -8.26
N THR A 194 -13.00 -2.55 -8.88
CA THR A 194 -12.44 -3.86 -9.15
C THR A 194 -11.12 -4.00 -8.43
N TYR A 195 -10.97 -5.10 -7.69
CA TYR A 195 -9.81 -5.49 -6.93
C TYR A 195 -9.10 -6.62 -7.66
N ARG A 196 -7.81 -6.46 -7.94
CA ARG A 196 -7.03 -7.47 -8.67
C ARG A 196 -5.72 -7.76 -7.98
N LEU A 197 -5.32 -9.02 -8.03
CA LEU A 197 -4.01 -9.47 -7.60
C LEU A 197 -3.27 -10.04 -8.80
N PHE A 198 -2.13 -9.42 -9.12
CA PHE A 198 -1.24 -9.88 -10.18
C PHE A 198 0.05 -10.45 -9.59
N GLN A 199 0.67 -11.37 -10.33
CA GLN A 199 2.05 -11.76 -10.14
C GLN A 199 2.89 -11.29 -11.31
N VAL A 200 4.05 -10.73 -11.02
CA VAL A 200 4.92 -10.11 -12.04
C VAL A 200 6.22 -10.89 -12.11
N HIS A 201 6.54 -11.39 -13.28
CA HIS A 201 7.82 -12.02 -13.58
C HIS A 201 8.71 -11.02 -14.31
N THR A 202 9.86 -10.69 -13.71
CA THR A 202 10.84 -9.72 -14.22
C THR A 202 11.99 -10.46 -14.90
N HIS A 203 11.84 -10.76 -16.18
CA HIS A 203 12.90 -11.41 -16.97
C HIS A 203 13.81 -10.42 -17.64
#